data_7af643e727f46862c47c2ba76f73f1d1
#
_entry.id   7af643e727f46862c47c2ba76f73f1d1
#
_cell.length_a   1.000
_cell.length_b   1.000
_cell.length_c   1.000
_cell.angle_alpha   90.00
_cell.angle_beta   90.00
_cell.angle_gamma   90.00
#
_symmetry.space_group_name_H-M   'P 1'
#
loop_
_entity.id
_entity.type
_entity.pdbx_description
1 polymer ?
#
loop_
_entity_poly.entity_id
_entity_poly.type
_entity_poly.pdbx_seq_one_letter_code
_entity_poly.pdbx_strand_id
1 'polypeptide(L)'
;MTELLRQAHQMLYSYQLTRWQGTRDFAPERSLTRQEAARFMTEFATNVLCRKPSRNYANQFTDLSDADPTLLPYIYKSYDYLIFNGDGNPNGDKAKTTFRPYDLITVDELSAILTRLVKNQTMEEPVEDRARNYRNYISSIASNSALKNDIR
;
A
#
# COMPACT_ATOMS: atom_id res chain seq x y z
N MET A 1 0.57 -16.30 19.67
CA MET A 1 0.29 -16.07 18.23
C MET A 1 -0.05 -17.39 17.57
N THR A 2 -1.09 -17.42 16.75
CA THR A 2 -1.48 -18.64 16.03
C THR A 2 -0.47 -18.98 14.94
N GLU A 3 -0.44 -20.24 14.52
CA GLU A 3 0.41 -20.70 13.41
C GLU A 3 0.09 -19.94 12.11
N LEU A 4 -1.18 -19.65 11.85
CA LEU A 4 -1.61 -18.89 10.68
C LEU A 4 -1.01 -17.48 10.67
N LEU A 5 -1.03 -16.76 11.80
CA LEU A 5 -0.44 -15.43 11.92
C LEU A 5 1.08 -15.48 11.76
N ARG A 6 1.74 -16.53 12.26
CA ARG A 6 3.17 -16.71 12.10
C ARG A 6 3.55 -16.91 10.63
N GLN A 7 2.80 -17.72 9.91
CA GLN A 7 3.01 -17.94 8.47
C GLN A 7 2.76 -16.67 7.66
N ALA A 8 1.69 -15.94 7.97
CA ALA A 8 1.40 -14.66 7.34
C ALA A 8 2.52 -13.64 7.57
N HIS A 9 3.04 -13.55 8.79
CA HIS A 9 4.17 -12.68 9.11
C HIS A 9 5.44 -13.08 8.33
N GLN A 10 5.76 -14.35 8.24
CA GLN A 10 6.90 -14.82 7.44
C GLN A 10 6.76 -14.45 5.96
N MET A 11 5.56 -14.55 5.41
CA MET A 11 5.27 -14.14 4.05
C MET A 11 5.48 -12.62 3.87
N LEU A 12 4.95 -11.81 4.78
CA LEU A 12 5.15 -10.35 4.75
C LEU A 12 6.63 -9.98 4.79
N TYR A 13 7.41 -10.67 5.62
CA TYR A 13 8.84 -10.44 5.71
C TYR A 13 9.58 -10.85 4.42
N SER A 14 9.23 -12.00 3.84
CA SER A 14 9.86 -12.50 2.62
C SER A 14 9.60 -11.59 1.40
N TYR A 15 8.46 -10.91 1.35
CA TYR A 15 8.14 -9.92 0.32
C TYR A 15 8.58 -8.50 0.67
N GLN A 16 9.35 -8.34 1.76
CA GLN A 16 9.84 -7.03 2.24
C GLN A 16 8.73 -6.03 2.59
N LEU A 17 7.54 -6.53 2.91
CA LEU A 17 6.41 -5.70 3.33
C LEU A 17 6.54 -5.26 4.78
N THR A 18 7.32 -5.98 5.58
CA THR A 18 7.74 -5.58 6.91
C THR A 18 9.24 -5.72 7.07
N ARG A 19 9.83 -4.85 7.87
CA ARG A 19 11.24 -4.93 8.27
C ARG A 19 11.48 -5.84 9.48
N TRP A 20 10.40 -6.22 10.15
CA TRP A 20 10.46 -6.97 11.40
C TRP A 20 10.49 -8.47 11.13
N GLN A 21 11.63 -9.10 11.36
CA GLN A 21 11.77 -10.55 11.25
C GLN A 21 11.10 -11.28 12.42
N GLY A 22 11.18 -10.69 13.61
CA GLY A 22 10.56 -11.26 14.82
C GLY A 22 9.09 -10.87 14.96
N THR A 23 8.27 -11.81 15.41
CA THR A 23 6.83 -11.58 15.62
C THR A 23 6.55 -10.58 16.74
N ARG A 24 7.43 -10.51 17.73
CA ARG A 24 7.31 -9.56 18.85
C ARG A 24 7.41 -8.12 18.36
N ASP A 25 8.38 -7.84 17.51
CA ASP A 25 8.62 -6.49 17.00
C ASP A 25 7.61 -6.11 15.92
N PHE A 26 7.08 -7.09 15.20
CA PHE A 26 6.01 -6.90 14.25
C PHE A 26 4.70 -6.40 14.91
N ALA A 27 4.43 -6.85 16.13
CA ALA A 27 3.30 -6.42 16.95
C ALA A 27 1.96 -6.42 16.19
N PRO A 28 1.43 -7.59 15.81
CA PRO A 28 0.23 -7.70 14.96
C PRO A 28 -1.03 -7.14 15.60
N GLU A 29 -1.04 -6.98 16.92
CA GLU A 29 -2.16 -6.42 17.68
C GLU A 29 -2.21 -4.88 17.63
N ARG A 30 -1.12 -4.24 17.20
CA ARG A 30 -1.02 -2.79 17.18
C ARG A 30 -1.72 -2.19 15.96
N SER A 31 -2.47 -1.11 16.19
CA SER A 31 -3.07 -0.33 15.10
C SER A 31 -2.00 0.33 14.22
N LEU A 32 -2.27 0.44 12.94
CA LEU A 32 -1.36 0.97 11.93
C LEU A 32 -1.61 2.47 11.74
N THR A 33 -0.55 3.28 11.75
CA THR A 33 -0.66 4.69 11.37
C THR A 33 -0.72 4.84 9.84
N ARG A 34 -1.19 5.99 9.37
CA ARG A 34 -1.29 6.26 7.92
C ARG A 34 0.08 6.25 7.24
N GLN A 35 1.13 6.78 7.89
CA GLN A 35 2.49 6.72 7.33
C GLN A 35 3.06 5.31 7.26
N GLU A 36 2.75 4.46 8.24
CA GLU A 36 3.12 3.03 8.21
C GLU A 36 2.34 2.30 7.12
N ALA A 37 1.05 2.62 6.96
CA ALA A 37 0.23 2.08 5.89
C ALA A 37 0.75 2.50 4.50
N ALA A 38 1.22 3.73 4.35
CA ALA A 38 1.84 4.19 3.10
C ALA A 38 3.06 3.33 2.73
N ARG A 39 3.92 3.02 3.70
CA ARG A 39 5.05 2.11 3.46
C ARG A 39 4.55 0.73 3.03
N PHE A 40 3.67 0.13 3.80
CA PHE A 40 3.17 -1.22 3.54
C PHE A 40 2.54 -1.32 2.14
N MET A 41 1.65 -0.39 1.82
CA MET A 41 0.93 -0.41 0.54
C MET A 41 1.84 -0.09 -0.65
N THR A 42 2.83 0.79 -0.48
CA THR A 42 3.82 1.08 -1.53
C THR A 42 4.70 -0.13 -1.82
N GLU A 43 5.18 -0.79 -0.77
CA GLU A 43 5.97 -2.02 -0.92
C GLU A 43 5.13 -3.15 -1.55
N PHE A 44 3.87 -3.27 -1.18
CA PHE A 44 2.96 -4.22 -1.80
C PHE A 44 2.77 -3.92 -3.29
N ALA A 45 2.51 -2.66 -3.63
CA ALA A 45 2.35 -2.25 -5.03
C ALA A 45 3.63 -2.51 -5.85
N THR A 46 4.79 -2.25 -5.28
CA THR A 46 6.09 -2.42 -5.95
C THR A 46 6.49 -3.90 -6.06
N ASN A 47 6.49 -4.60 -4.92
CA ASN A 47 7.12 -5.94 -4.82
C ASN A 47 6.18 -7.08 -5.19
N VAL A 48 4.88 -6.91 -4.97
CA VAL A 48 3.87 -7.94 -5.24
C VAL A 48 3.15 -7.67 -6.56
N LEU A 49 2.68 -6.44 -6.76
CA LEU A 49 1.92 -6.07 -7.95
C LEU A 49 2.79 -5.57 -9.11
N CYS A 50 4.09 -5.39 -8.90
CA CYS A 50 5.05 -4.91 -9.90
C CYS A 50 4.60 -3.60 -10.59
N ARG A 51 3.96 -2.71 -9.81
CA ARG A 51 3.45 -1.45 -10.30
C ARG A 51 4.56 -0.43 -10.50
N LYS A 52 4.29 0.54 -11.36
CA LYS A 52 5.15 1.71 -11.58
C LYS A 52 4.41 2.98 -11.20
N PRO A 53 5.12 4.04 -10.80
CA PRO A 53 4.48 5.31 -10.48
C PRO A 53 3.80 5.92 -11.71
N SER A 54 2.65 6.55 -11.50
CA SER A 54 1.86 7.22 -12.54
C SER A 54 2.05 8.72 -12.54
N ARG A 55 2.54 9.28 -11.45
CA ARG A 55 2.78 10.72 -11.29
C ARG A 55 3.97 10.95 -10.35
N ASN A 56 4.41 12.20 -10.23
CA ASN A 56 5.49 12.60 -9.34
C ASN A 56 4.94 13.45 -8.20
N TYR A 57 5.40 13.15 -6.97
CA TYR A 57 5.12 13.99 -5.82
C TYR A 57 5.74 15.37 -5.98
N ALA A 58 4.94 16.41 -5.79
CA ALA A 58 5.36 17.81 -5.89
C ALA A 58 4.86 18.61 -4.68
N ASN A 59 5.21 18.19 -3.46
CA ASN A 59 4.83 18.85 -2.21
C ASN A 59 3.31 19.02 -2.03
N GLN A 60 2.57 17.99 -2.37
CA GLN A 60 1.10 18.00 -2.27
C GLN A 60 0.61 18.01 -0.82
N PHE A 61 1.36 17.37 0.08
CA PHE A 61 0.97 17.28 1.49
C PHE A 61 1.58 18.42 2.30
N THR A 62 0.76 19.11 3.08
CA THR A 62 1.15 20.30 3.83
C THR A 62 1.55 20.03 5.29
N ASP A 63 1.37 18.79 5.77
CA ASP A 63 1.50 18.41 7.17
C ASP A 63 2.58 17.35 7.43
N LEU A 64 3.64 17.33 6.61
CA LEU A 64 4.70 16.33 6.75
C LEU A 64 5.90 16.75 7.60
N SER A 65 5.86 17.95 8.21
CA SER A 65 6.99 18.45 9.02
C SER A 65 7.39 17.52 10.15
N ASP A 66 6.42 16.85 10.75
CA ASP A 66 6.61 15.99 11.92
C ASP A 66 6.57 14.48 11.57
N ALA A 67 6.42 14.15 10.28
CA ALA A 67 6.40 12.76 9.84
C ALA A 67 7.75 12.07 10.12
N ASP A 68 7.70 10.76 10.34
CA ASP A 68 8.92 9.96 10.52
C ASP A 68 9.80 10.08 9.27
N PRO A 69 11.05 10.58 9.40
CA PRO A 69 11.94 10.74 8.25
C PRO A 69 12.18 9.45 7.48
N THR A 70 12.13 8.29 8.14
CA THR A 70 12.33 6.99 7.50
C THR A 70 11.12 6.57 6.65
N LEU A 71 9.95 7.14 6.92
CA LEU A 71 8.70 6.84 6.22
C LEU A 71 8.33 7.88 5.15
N LEU A 72 8.94 9.06 5.17
CA LEU A 72 8.70 10.12 4.19
C LEU A 72 8.82 9.63 2.73
N PRO A 73 9.86 8.88 2.33
CA PRO A 73 9.97 8.40 0.95
C PRO A 73 8.76 7.55 0.52
N TYR A 74 8.19 6.79 1.45
CA TYR A 74 7.01 5.96 1.18
C TYR A 74 5.73 6.78 1.09
N ILE A 75 5.62 7.87 1.85
CA ILE A 75 4.50 8.81 1.72
C ILE A 75 4.52 9.42 0.31
N TYR A 76 5.68 9.89 -0.15
CA TYR A 76 5.83 10.44 -1.51
C TYR A 76 5.51 9.39 -2.57
N LYS A 77 6.09 8.21 -2.46
CA LYS A 77 5.80 7.10 -3.38
C LYS A 77 4.32 6.70 -3.38
N SER A 78 3.68 6.69 -2.22
CA SER A 78 2.26 6.34 -2.14
C SER A 78 1.38 7.31 -2.93
N TYR A 79 1.77 8.58 -2.98
CA TYR A 79 1.14 9.56 -3.85
C TYR A 79 1.44 9.28 -5.32
N ASP A 80 2.69 8.99 -5.67
CA ASP A 80 3.10 8.68 -7.05
C ASP A 80 2.38 7.45 -7.61
N TYR A 81 2.09 6.49 -6.75
CA TYR A 81 1.33 5.27 -7.10
C TYR A 81 -0.19 5.44 -7.03
N LEU A 82 -0.71 6.64 -6.77
CA LEU A 82 -2.15 6.93 -6.60
C LEU A 82 -2.82 6.13 -5.47
N ILE A 83 -2.04 5.72 -4.47
CA ILE A 83 -2.51 4.97 -3.30
C ILE A 83 -3.15 5.93 -2.29
N PHE A 84 -2.41 6.97 -1.90
CA PHE A 84 -2.87 8.04 -1.03
C PHE A 84 -2.96 9.35 -1.80
N ASN A 85 -4.15 9.88 -1.88
CA ASN A 85 -4.41 11.16 -2.56
C ASN A 85 -4.49 12.35 -1.57
N GLY A 86 -4.52 12.05 -0.28
CA GLY A 86 -4.77 13.03 0.77
C GLY A 86 -6.26 13.26 1.04
N ASP A 87 -6.55 14.11 2.01
CA ASP A 87 -7.90 14.34 2.51
C ASP A 87 -8.70 15.38 1.70
N GLY A 88 -8.09 15.93 0.68
CA GLY A 88 -8.64 17.06 -0.05
C GLY A 88 -8.41 18.39 0.67
N ASN A 89 -8.69 19.47 -0.02
CA ASN A 89 -8.62 20.81 0.53
C ASN A 89 -10.03 21.37 0.62
N PRO A 90 -10.52 21.73 1.82
CA PRO A 90 -11.87 22.30 1.98
C PRO A 90 -12.09 23.59 1.18
N ASN A 91 -11.01 24.27 0.76
CA ASN A 91 -11.07 25.46 -0.07
C ASN A 91 -11.08 25.17 -1.58
N GLY A 92 -11.13 23.90 -1.96
CA GLY A 92 -11.19 23.49 -3.36
C GLY A 92 -9.86 23.54 -4.13
N ASP A 93 -8.76 23.90 -3.49
CA ASP A 93 -7.42 23.85 -4.09
C ASP A 93 -6.94 22.38 -4.11
N LYS A 94 -6.95 21.77 -5.27
CA LYS A 94 -6.52 20.38 -5.47
C LYS A 94 -5.00 20.19 -5.31
N ALA A 95 -4.23 21.28 -5.28
CA ALA A 95 -2.78 21.22 -5.21
C ALA A 95 -2.24 21.08 -3.77
N LYS A 96 -3.09 21.27 -2.75
CA LYS A 96 -2.67 21.20 -1.34
C LYS A 96 -3.67 20.40 -0.53
N THR A 97 -3.16 19.36 0.13
CA THR A 97 -3.96 18.46 0.93
C THR A 97 -3.18 18.00 2.16
N THR A 98 -3.84 17.37 3.11
CA THR A 98 -3.20 16.79 4.29
C THR A 98 -3.08 15.29 4.15
N PHE A 99 -2.03 14.73 4.74
CA PHE A 99 -1.78 13.29 4.80
C PHE A 99 -2.16 12.68 6.15
N ARG A 100 -1.95 13.42 7.24
CA ARG A 100 -2.18 12.99 8.63
C ARG A 100 -1.30 11.78 8.99
N PRO A 101 0.04 11.94 9.04
CA PRO A 101 0.97 10.80 9.13
C PRO A 101 0.79 9.92 10.37
N TYR A 102 0.47 10.52 11.51
CA TYR A 102 0.32 9.81 12.80
C TYR A 102 -1.10 9.34 13.11
N ASP A 103 -2.08 9.76 12.33
CA ASP A 103 -3.44 9.26 12.51
C ASP A 103 -3.50 7.77 12.19
N LEU A 104 -4.31 7.03 12.93
CA LEU A 104 -4.53 5.62 12.65
C LEU A 104 -5.33 5.48 11.34
N ILE A 105 -4.92 4.53 10.51
CA ILE A 105 -5.69 4.23 9.31
C ILE A 105 -7.01 3.55 9.70
N THR A 106 -8.11 4.00 9.10
CA THR A 106 -9.41 3.39 9.33
C THR A 106 -9.64 2.19 8.41
N VAL A 107 -10.57 1.33 8.79
CA VAL A 107 -10.98 0.18 7.96
C VAL A 107 -11.51 0.65 6.61
N ASP A 108 -12.27 1.74 6.59
CA ASP A 108 -12.82 2.31 5.35
C ASP A 108 -11.73 2.83 4.43
N GLU A 109 -10.75 3.55 4.98
CA GLU A 109 -9.59 4.05 4.22
C GLU A 109 -8.76 2.90 3.65
N LEU A 110 -8.47 1.88 4.46
CA LEU A 110 -7.73 0.70 4.03
C LEU A 110 -8.49 -0.07 2.95
N SER A 111 -9.80 -0.25 3.13
CA SER A 111 -10.65 -0.93 2.14
C SER A 111 -10.68 -0.19 0.82
N ALA A 112 -10.74 1.15 0.85
CA ALA A 112 -10.68 1.98 -0.36
C ALA A 112 -9.33 1.80 -1.09
N ILE A 113 -8.23 1.81 -0.36
CA ILE A 113 -6.88 1.60 -0.92
C ILE A 113 -6.77 0.21 -1.56
N LEU A 114 -7.16 -0.83 -0.85
CA LEU A 114 -7.11 -2.21 -1.36
C LEU A 114 -8.00 -2.38 -2.59
N THR A 115 -9.19 -1.78 -2.59
CA THR A 115 -10.09 -1.82 -3.75
C THR A 115 -9.45 -1.17 -4.98
N ARG A 116 -8.81 -0.01 -4.82
CA ARG A 116 -8.08 0.65 -5.91
C ARG A 116 -6.95 -0.23 -6.43
N LEU A 117 -6.15 -0.81 -5.53
CA LEU A 117 -5.04 -1.68 -5.91
C LEU A 117 -5.52 -2.90 -6.70
N VAL A 118 -6.56 -3.59 -6.23
CA VAL A 118 -7.11 -4.79 -6.88
C VAL A 118 -7.72 -4.45 -8.25
N LYS A 119 -8.43 -3.33 -8.35
CA LYS A 119 -9.08 -2.91 -9.60
C LYS A 119 -8.16 -2.14 -10.55
N ASN A 120 -6.89 -2.01 -10.24
CA ASN A 120 -5.92 -1.20 -10.99
C ASN A 120 -6.31 0.28 -11.14
N GLN A 121 -7.13 0.80 -10.24
CA GLN A 121 -7.58 2.20 -10.26
C GLN A 121 -6.54 3.17 -9.67
N THR A 122 -5.44 2.66 -9.15
CA THR A 122 -4.33 3.44 -8.60
C THR A 122 -3.37 3.93 -9.69
N MET A 123 -3.55 3.45 -10.93
CA MET A 123 -2.66 3.74 -12.05
C MET A 123 -3.46 4.33 -13.21
N GLU A 124 -2.91 5.35 -13.83
CA GLU A 124 -3.46 5.93 -15.06
C GLU A 124 -2.92 5.16 -16.29
N GLU A 125 -3.23 3.87 -16.33
CA GLU A 125 -2.82 3.00 -17.43
C GLU A 125 -3.93 2.85 -18.45
N PRO A 126 -3.59 2.61 -19.74
CA PRO A 126 -4.57 2.17 -20.72
C PRO A 126 -5.34 0.93 -20.24
N VAL A 127 -6.59 0.81 -20.65
CA VAL A 127 -7.47 -0.29 -20.20
C VAL A 127 -6.88 -1.66 -20.54
N GLU A 128 -6.27 -1.78 -21.71
CA GLU A 128 -5.62 -3.01 -22.16
C GLU A 128 -4.44 -3.39 -21.28
N ASP A 129 -3.63 -2.42 -20.87
CA ASP A 129 -2.47 -2.65 -20.02
C ASP A 129 -2.91 -3.04 -18.60
N ARG A 130 -3.94 -2.41 -18.06
CA ARG A 130 -4.52 -2.79 -16.75
C ARG A 130 -5.05 -4.23 -16.79
N ALA A 131 -5.78 -4.60 -17.80
CA ALA A 131 -6.31 -5.94 -17.96
C ALA A 131 -5.21 -6.99 -18.09
N ARG A 132 -4.14 -6.67 -18.84
CA ARG A 132 -2.97 -7.55 -18.99
C ARG A 132 -2.23 -7.73 -17.67
N ASN A 133 -1.97 -6.65 -16.94
CA ASN A 133 -1.28 -6.69 -15.66
C ASN A 133 -2.06 -7.50 -14.62
N TYR A 134 -3.36 -7.32 -14.58
CA TYR A 134 -4.23 -8.08 -13.69
C TYR A 134 -4.23 -9.58 -14.03
N ARG A 135 -4.32 -9.92 -15.31
CA ARG A 135 -4.23 -11.33 -15.77
C ARG A 135 -2.90 -11.96 -15.41
N ASN A 136 -1.79 -11.23 -15.60
CA ASN A 136 -0.46 -11.71 -15.24
C ASN A 136 -0.33 -11.96 -13.74
N TYR A 137 -0.88 -11.08 -12.93
CA TYR A 137 -0.92 -11.23 -11.47
C TYR A 137 -1.71 -12.49 -11.07
N ILE A 138 -2.91 -12.66 -11.60
CA ILE A 138 -3.74 -13.84 -11.33
C ILE A 138 -3.04 -15.13 -11.79
N SER A 139 -2.40 -15.11 -12.96
CA SER A 139 -1.63 -16.26 -13.46
C SER A 139 -0.46 -16.60 -12.55
N SER A 140 0.24 -15.60 -12.02
CA SER A 140 1.35 -15.80 -11.09
C SER A 140 0.88 -16.44 -9.78
N ILE A 141 -0.27 -16.00 -9.25
CA ILE A 141 -0.91 -16.63 -8.07
C ILE A 141 -1.33 -18.07 -8.38
N ALA A 142 -1.98 -18.29 -9.51
CA ALA A 142 -2.48 -19.62 -9.91
C ALA A 142 -1.36 -20.63 -10.18
N SER A 143 -0.17 -20.18 -10.56
CA SER A 143 1.00 -21.06 -10.75
C SER A 143 1.65 -21.46 -9.41
N ASN A 144 1.36 -20.78 -8.31
CA ASN A 144 1.82 -21.18 -6.99
C ASN A 144 0.90 -22.25 -6.43
N SER A 145 1.43 -23.48 -6.27
CA SER A 145 0.66 -24.64 -5.82
C SER A 145 0.06 -24.49 -4.42
N ALA A 146 0.67 -23.69 -3.54
CA ALA A 146 0.16 -23.42 -2.20
C ALA A 146 -1.06 -22.49 -2.22
N LEU A 147 -1.14 -21.56 -3.16
CA LEU A 147 -2.25 -20.61 -3.33
C LEU A 147 -3.36 -21.14 -4.24
N LYS A 148 -3.05 -22.10 -5.09
CA LYS A 148 -4.00 -22.66 -6.07
C LYS A 148 -5.22 -23.31 -5.40
N ASN A 149 -5.07 -23.83 -4.21
CA ASN A 149 -6.15 -24.44 -3.46
C ASN A 149 -7.04 -23.41 -2.73
N ASP A 150 -6.55 -22.21 -2.51
CA ASP A 150 -7.27 -21.14 -1.80
C ASP A 150 -8.12 -20.27 -2.75
N ILE A 151 -7.89 -20.35 -4.06
CA ILE A 151 -8.60 -19.57 -5.09
C ILE A 151 -9.88 -20.27 -5.57
N ARG A 152 -10.10 -21.52 -5.22
CA ARG A 152 -11.26 -22.29 -5.63
C ARG A 152 -12.52 -21.97 -4.83
#